data_e96c8b8b215046bd8b2916325d5967ee
#
_entry.id   e96c8b8b215046bd8b2916325d5967ee
#
_cell.length_a   1.000
_cell.length_b   1.000
_cell.length_c   1.000
_cell.angle_alpha   90.00
_cell.angle_beta   90.00
_cell.angle_gamma   90.00
#
_symmetry.space_group_name_H-M   'P 1'
#
loop_
_entity.id
_entity.type
_entity.pdbx_description
1 polymer ?
#
loop_
_entity_poly.entity_id
_entity_poly.type
_entity_poly.pdbx_seq_one_letter_code
_entity_poly.pdbx_strand_id
1 'polypeptide(L)'
;MTRAVVIGSGPNGLAGAIALARAGLEVEVHEAEAQLGGGLRSAELTLPGFVHDVCSSVHPLGRASSFFRMLELDVDWLEPDAPAAHPLDDGSAVMLERSLSETAAGLGRDADRYRRLVGPLVDSWSAVERVLLGPYPVPPRALLRLGDRLGTRRLAAALHDSLGAARDFAEREFSDERTRAWFAGHAAHSILPLERRPSAGFGLALIVLGHAVGWPFPQGGSQQLADALAAKLRELGGQIRTSSPVDSLPSADVVLADVVPRELLRLGHGRLPERYARHLRTYRHGPGAFKVDWALDAPIPWRAAKCRRAGTVHLGGSLEEISASEWGAWRGRPVGQPFVLLAQTSLFDPTRAPAGKHTAWGYCHVPNGSAEDMTEGIEAQVERFAPGFRELVLARHAMGPAELEAHNRNLVGGDLNAGAMDLGQLLFRPVRKLVPYRTPLEGVYLCSAATPPGGGVHGMCGYSAARVALKDLERRA
;
A
#
# COMPACT_ATOMS: atom_id res chain seq x y z
N MET A 1 2.06 -0.30 36.66
CA MET A 1 1.35 -0.13 35.36
C MET A 1 1.78 -1.25 34.41
N THR A 2 0.89 -1.71 33.56
CA THR A 2 1.21 -2.72 32.53
C THR A 2 2.10 -2.06 31.47
N ARG A 3 3.28 -2.64 31.22
CA ARG A 3 4.27 -2.08 30.29
C ARG A 3 4.15 -2.75 28.91
N ALA A 4 4.17 -1.92 27.87
CA ALA A 4 4.18 -2.37 26.49
C ALA A 4 5.39 -1.81 25.73
N VAL A 5 6.02 -2.66 24.92
CA VAL A 5 7.09 -2.28 24.01
C VAL A 5 6.65 -2.55 22.57
N VAL A 6 6.85 -1.58 21.70
CA VAL A 6 6.57 -1.71 20.27
C VAL A 6 7.88 -1.61 19.48
N ILE A 7 8.15 -2.59 18.62
CA ILE A 7 9.33 -2.64 17.78
C ILE A 7 8.95 -2.16 16.38
N GLY A 8 9.48 -1.00 15.97
CA GLY A 8 9.20 -0.33 14.71
C GLY A 8 8.14 0.77 14.84
N SER A 9 8.42 1.92 14.22
CA SER A 9 7.56 3.10 14.17
C SER A 9 6.89 3.29 12.81
N GLY A 10 6.71 2.23 12.05
CA GLY A 10 5.88 2.25 10.85
C GLY A 10 4.40 2.51 11.18
N PRO A 11 3.54 2.72 10.16
CA PRO A 11 2.13 3.06 10.40
C PRO A 11 1.38 2.02 11.25
N ASN A 12 1.77 0.75 11.18
CA ASN A 12 1.17 -0.30 12.00
C ASN A 12 1.73 -0.30 13.43
N GLY A 13 3.04 -0.10 13.61
CA GLY A 13 3.66 0.02 14.92
C GLY A 13 3.07 1.19 15.72
N LEU A 14 3.02 2.38 15.11
CA LEU A 14 2.41 3.56 15.72
C LEU A 14 0.91 3.36 16.03
N ALA A 15 0.16 2.75 15.11
CA ALA A 15 -1.25 2.46 15.35
C ALA A 15 -1.46 1.49 16.53
N GLY A 16 -0.63 0.45 16.62
CA GLY A 16 -0.64 -0.47 17.75
C GLY A 16 -0.27 0.20 19.07
N ALA A 17 0.78 1.02 19.05
CA ALA A 17 1.23 1.81 20.21
C ALA A 17 0.13 2.74 20.74
N ILE A 18 -0.52 3.51 19.84
CA ILE A 18 -1.62 4.41 20.21
C ILE A 18 -2.80 3.62 20.79
N ALA A 19 -3.14 2.46 20.22
CA ALA A 19 -4.23 1.63 20.73
C ALA A 19 -3.95 1.11 22.14
N LEU A 20 -2.71 0.72 22.47
CA LEU A 20 -2.30 0.31 23.81
C LEU A 20 -2.25 1.47 24.79
N ALA A 21 -1.72 2.63 24.38
CA ALA A 21 -1.66 3.82 25.21
C ALA A 21 -3.08 4.34 25.58
N ARG A 22 -4.03 4.33 24.63
CA ARG A 22 -5.44 4.65 24.89
C ARG A 22 -6.11 3.70 25.88
N ALA A 23 -5.60 2.48 26.01
CA ALA A 23 -6.08 1.52 27.01
C ALA A 23 -5.37 1.66 28.38
N GLY A 24 -4.50 2.68 28.55
CA GLY A 24 -3.83 2.99 29.82
C GLY A 24 -2.55 2.21 30.07
N LEU A 25 -1.93 1.60 29.05
CA LEU A 25 -0.63 0.97 29.18
C LEU A 25 0.49 2.01 29.08
N GLU A 26 1.59 1.76 29.79
CA GLU A 26 2.85 2.48 29.57
C GLU A 26 3.51 1.96 28.30
N VAL A 27 3.62 2.80 27.26
CA VAL A 27 4.06 2.39 25.92
C VAL A 27 5.37 3.04 25.54
N GLU A 28 6.33 2.21 25.10
CA GLU A 28 7.61 2.64 24.55
C GLU A 28 7.77 2.03 23.14
N VAL A 29 8.05 2.89 22.14
CA VAL A 29 8.33 2.48 20.74
C VAL A 29 9.83 2.58 20.49
N HIS A 30 10.42 1.52 19.96
CA HIS A 30 11.81 1.49 19.47
C HIS A 30 11.84 1.50 17.96
N GLU A 31 12.44 2.53 17.38
CA GLU A 31 12.72 2.68 15.96
C GLU A 31 14.21 2.54 15.70
N ALA A 32 14.60 1.69 14.76
CA ALA A 32 16.00 1.46 14.44
C ALA A 32 16.66 2.67 13.77
N GLU A 33 15.90 3.39 12.96
CA GLU A 33 16.38 4.53 12.19
C GLU A 33 16.29 5.84 12.97
N ALA A 34 17.03 6.85 12.51
CA ALA A 34 16.98 8.20 13.10
C ALA A 34 15.65 8.89 12.85
N GLN A 35 15.00 8.59 11.72
CA GLN A 35 13.69 9.13 11.32
C GLN A 35 12.61 8.08 11.52
N LEU A 36 11.55 8.42 12.25
CA LEU A 36 10.38 7.56 12.43
C LEU A 36 9.53 7.48 11.14
N GLY A 37 8.62 6.53 11.08
CA GLY A 37 7.58 6.45 10.04
C GLY A 37 7.68 5.24 9.12
N GLY A 38 8.81 4.53 9.09
CA GLY A 38 8.97 3.35 8.22
C GLY A 38 8.72 3.69 6.75
N GLY A 39 7.71 3.09 6.11
CA GLY A 39 7.34 3.38 4.72
C GLY A 39 6.68 4.75 4.49
N LEU A 40 6.45 5.55 5.52
CA LEU A 40 5.91 6.92 5.43
C LEU A 40 6.99 8.01 5.38
N ARG A 41 8.27 7.66 5.37
CA ARG A 41 9.35 8.65 5.38
C ARG A 41 9.36 9.47 4.10
N SER A 42 9.60 10.79 4.25
CA SER A 42 9.87 11.71 3.15
C SER A 42 11.25 12.33 3.34
N ALA A 43 11.95 12.62 2.25
CA ALA A 43 13.30 13.19 2.27
C ALA A 43 13.63 13.97 1.00
N GLU A 44 14.63 14.84 1.08
CA GLU A 44 15.24 15.49 -0.09
C GLU A 44 16.22 14.50 -0.76
N LEU A 45 15.70 13.65 -1.67
CA LEU A 45 16.49 12.58 -2.28
C LEU A 45 17.30 13.03 -3.50
N THR A 46 16.91 14.13 -4.14
CA THR A 46 17.54 14.60 -5.39
C THR A 46 18.33 15.89 -5.19
N LEU A 47 17.66 17.02 -5.08
CA LEU A 47 18.25 18.33 -4.88
C LEU A 47 17.66 18.99 -3.63
N PRO A 48 18.37 19.95 -3.00
CA PRO A 48 17.82 20.71 -1.89
C PRO A 48 16.48 21.38 -2.23
N GLY A 49 15.50 21.26 -1.33
CA GLY A 49 14.16 21.80 -1.50
C GLY A 49 13.22 20.91 -2.33
N PHE A 50 13.68 19.76 -2.84
CA PHE A 50 12.83 18.80 -3.54
C PHE A 50 12.49 17.62 -2.61
N VAL A 51 11.28 17.63 -2.06
CA VAL A 51 10.81 16.64 -1.08
C VAL A 51 10.13 15.45 -1.76
N HIS A 52 10.70 14.27 -1.58
CA HIS A 52 10.17 13.01 -2.12
C HIS A 52 9.65 12.10 -1.02
N ASP A 53 8.66 11.30 -1.32
CA ASP A 53 8.24 10.19 -0.46
C ASP A 53 9.11 8.97 -0.76
N VAL A 54 9.84 8.49 0.25
CA VAL A 54 10.84 7.43 0.03
C VAL A 54 10.18 6.11 -0.42
N CYS A 55 9.02 5.75 0.14
CA CYS A 55 8.33 4.50 -0.21
C CYS A 55 6.87 4.74 -0.60
N SER A 56 6.03 5.20 0.30
CA SER A 56 4.58 5.33 0.12
C SER A 56 4.18 6.81 0.03
N SER A 57 3.36 7.18 -0.95
CA SER A 57 2.98 8.58 -1.21
C SER A 57 1.47 8.82 -1.16
N VAL A 58 0.68 7.97 -1.81
CA VAL A 58 -0.76 8.15 -1.98
C VAL A 58 -1.50 7.15 -1.08
N HIS A 59 -2.44 7.64 -0.27
CA HIS A 59 -2.98 6.88 0.88
C HIS A 59 -4.50 6.67 0.88
N PRO A 60 -5.11 6.05 -0.14
CA PRO A 60 -6.54 5.75 -0.13
C PRO A 60 -6.95 4.86 1.05
N LEU A 61 -6.12 3.86 1.39
CA LEU A 61 -6.36 2.98 2.54
C LEU A 61 -6.21 3.72 3.88
N GLY A 62 -5.31 4.71 3.96
CA GLY A 62 -5.14 5.56 5.14
C GLY A 62 -6.39 6.40 5.39
N ARG A 63 -6.91 7.03 4.34
CA ARG A 63 -8.15 7.80 4.39
C ARG A 63 -9.37 6.93 4.73
N ALA A 64 -9.37 5.69 4.21
CA ALA A 64 -10.40 4.69 4.49
C ALA A 64 -10.29 4.06 5.88
N SER A 65 -9.14 4.12 6.54
CA SER A 65 -8.91 3.48 7.83
C SER A 65 -9.84 4.03 8.91
N SER A 66 -10.73 3.18 9.44
CA SER A 66 -11.60 3.55 10.55
C SER A 66 -10.81 3.92 11.80
N PHE A 67 -9.65 3.32 12.00
CA PHE A 67 -8.79 3.65 13.13
C PHE A 67 -8.16 5.05 12.97
N PHE A 68 -7.60 5.38 11.82
CA PHE A 68 -7.02 6.71 11.59
C PHE A 68 -8.09 7.81 11.66
N ARG A 69 -9.28 7.58 11.10
CA ARG A 69 -10.39 8.53 11.23
C ARG A 69 -10.82 8.78 12.69
N MET A 70 -10.78 7.73 13.53
CA MET A 70 -11.11 7.85 14.97
C MET A 70 -10.05 8.65 15.77
N LEU A 71 -8.83 8.76 15.26
CA LEU A 71 -7.74 9.47 15.93
C LEU A 71 -7.82 10.98 15.73
N GLU A 72 -8.59 11.46 14.74
CA GLU A 72 -8.68 12.88 14.39
C GLU A 72 -7.28 13.51 14.23
N LEU A 73 -6.46 12.85 13.41
CA LEU A 73 -5.06 13.26 13.17
C LEU A 73 -5.02 14.65 12.51
N ASP A 74 -4.13 15.49 12.99
CA ASP A 74 -3.81 16.79 12.39
C ASP A 74 -2.95 16.56 11.13
N VAL A 75 -3.61 16.33 10.00
CA VAL A 75 -3.00 16.10 8.69
C VAL A 75 -3.82 16.80 7.63
N ASP A 76 -3.19 17.70 6.91
CA ASP A 76 -3.76 18.34 5.73
C ASP A 76 -3.72 17.37 4.55
N TRP A 77 -4.90 16.85 4.20
CA TRP A 77 -5.06 15.93 3.08
C TRP A 77 -5.34 16.68 1.78
N LEU A 78 -4.47 16.50 0.79
CA LEU A 78 -4.68 17.01 -0.56
C LEU A 78 -5.30 15.92 -1.44
N GLU A 79 -6.36 16.31 -2.17
CA GLU A 79 -7.02 15.42 -3.13
C GLU A 79 -6.76 15.96 -4.54
N PRO A 80 -6.10 15.16 -5.42
CA PRO A 80 -6.01 15.47 -6.84
C PRO A 80 -7.42 15.55 -7.48
N ASP A 81 -7.55 16.29 -8.57
CA ASP A 81 -8.82 16.41 -9.32
C ASP A 81 -9.35 15.04 -9.76
N ALA A 82 -8.44 14.12 -10.08
CA ALA A 82 -8.75 12.73 -10.36
C ALA A 82 -7.80 11.78 -9.59
N PRO A 83 -8.27 10.66 -9.03
CA PRO A 83 -7.43 9.66 -8.37
C PRO A 83 -6.33 9.10 -9.26
N ALA A 84 -6.67 8.65 -10.47
CA ALA A 84 -5.71 8.03 -11.37
C ALA A 84 -6.02 8.27 -12.85
N ALA A 85 -4.95 8.20 -13.68
CA ALA A 85 -5.03 8.22 -15.13
C ALA A 85 -4.27 7.04 -15.74
N HIS A 86 -4.71 6.58 -16.91
CA HIS A 86 -4.03 5.59 -17.73
C HIS A 86 -3.91 6.13 -19.17
N PRO A 87 -2.77 6.73 -19.56
CA PRO A 87 -2.54 7.20 -20.92
C PRO A 87 -2.38 6.03 -21.89
N LEU A 88 -2.76 6.27 -23.13
CA LEU A 88 -2.71 5.32 -24.25
C LEU A 88 -1.85 5.88 -25.38
N ASP A 89 -1.38 5.00 -26.27
CA ASP A 89 -0.49 5.37 -27.39
C ASP A 89 -1.14 6.29 -28.42
N ASP A 90 -2.47 6.30 -28.49
CA ASP A 90 -3.22 7.21 -29.35
C ASP A 90 -3.27 8.66 -28.85
N GLY A 91 -2.61 8.96 -27.71
CA GLY A 91 -2.60 10.28 -27.07
C GLY A 91 -3.84 10.58 -26.24
N SER A 92 -4.73 9.61 -26.06
CA SER A 92 -5.85 9.71 -25.13
C SER A 92 -5.49 9.17 -23.74
N ALA A 93 -6.39 9.33 -22.76
CA ALA A 93 -6.26 8.69 -21.44
C ALA A 93 -7.63 8.26 -20.90
N VAL A 94 -7.64 7.14 -20.19
CA VAL A 94 -8.78 6.69 -19.38
C VAL A 94 -8.55 7.14 -17.95
N MET A 95 -9.56 7.82 -17.37
CA MET A 95 -9.47 8.41 -16.04
C MET A 95 -10.27 7.60 -15.03
N LEU A 96 -9.73 7.49 -13.81
CA LEU A 96 -10.54 7.24 -12.62
C LEU A 96 -10.90 8.61 -12.05
N GLU A 97 -12.14 9.04 -12.22
CA GLU A 97 -12.66 10.29 -11.64
C GLU A 97 -13.23 10.03 -10.24
N ARG A 98 -13.37 11.08 -9.40
CA ARG A 98 -14.09 10.96 -8.13
C ARG A 98 -15.54 10.55 -8.33
N SER A 99 -16.16 11.07 -9.37
CA SER A 99 -17.52 10.74 -9.76
C SER A 99 -17.56 9.41 -10.52
N LEU A 100 -18.38 8.47 -10.03
CA LEU A 100 -18.66 7.20 -10.72
C LEU A 100 -19.26 7.44 -12.12
N SER A 101 -20.14 8.45 -12.25
CA SER A 101 -20.78 8.78 -13.52
C SER A 101 -19.79 9.34 -14.54
N GLU A 102 -18.82 10.16 -14.12
CA GLU A 102 -17.78 10.71 -15.00
C GLU A 102 -16.79 9.62 -15.44
N THR A 103 -16.34 8.74 -14.53
CA THR A 103 -15.54 7.57 -14.89
C THR A 103 -16.28 6.73 -15.91
N ALA A 104 -17.54 6.37 -15.65
CA ALA A 104 -18.34 5.56 -16.54
C ALA A 104 -18.50 6.22 -17.93
N ALA A 105 -18.73 7.52 -18.01
CA ALA A 105 -18.81 8.25 -19.27
C ALA A 105 -17.50 8.14 -20.08
N GLY A 106 -16.35 8.15 -19.40
CA GLY A 106 -15.03 7.96 -20.03
C GLY A 106 -14.76 6.56 -20.56
N LEU A 107 -15.52 5.54 -20.11
CA LEU A 107 -15.39 4.14 -20.53
C LEU A 107 -16.25 3.77 -21.76
N GLY A 108 -16.95 4.73 -22.33
CA GLY A 108 -17.71 4.53 -23.59
C GLY A 108 -18.70 3.36 -23.53
N ARG A 109 -18.52 2.35 -24.40
CA ARG A 109 -19.43 1.18 -24.48
C ARG A 109 -19.46 0.33 -23.22
N ASP A 110 -18.47 0.41 -22.36
CA ASP A 110 -18.43 -0.32 -21.09
C ASP A 110 -19.07 0.45 -19.92
N ALA A 111 -19.54 1.69 -20.14
CA ALA A 111 -20.09 2.59 -19.12
C ALA A 111 -21.18 1.93 -18.24
N ASP A 112 -22.16 1.28 -18.87
CA ASP A 112 -23.26 0.67 -18.11
C ASP A 112 -22.82 -0.60 -17.38
N ARG A 113 -21.87 -1.33 -17.96
CA ARG A 113 -21.29 -2.51 -17.28
C ARG A 113 -20.54 -2.07 -16.03
N TYR A 114 -19.72 -1.04 -16.16
CA TYR A 114 -18.97 -0.44 -15.05
C TYR A 114 -19.91 0.02 -13.91
N ARG A 115 -20.96 0.79 -14.24
CA ARG A 115 -21.95 1.24 -13.22
C ARG A 115 -22.58 0.07 -12.48
N ARG A 116 -22.92 -1.02 -13.19
CA ARG A 116 -23.53 -2.21 -12.56
C ARG A 116 -22.56 -2.98 -11.65
N LEU A 117 -21.26 -2.99 -11.96
CA LEU A 117 -20.24 -3.69 -11.20
C LEU A 117 -19.80 -2.88 -9.99
N VAL A 118 -19.48 -1.61 -10.17
CA VAL A 118 -18.80 -0.78 -9.17
C VAL A 118 -19.80 0.02 -8.32
N GLY A 119 -20.88 0.52 -8.91
CA GLY A 119 -21.85 1.37 -8.22
C GLY A 119 -22.37 0.77 -6.91
N PRO A 120 -22.89 -0.47 -6.88
CA PRO A 120 -23.38 -1.07 -5.64
C PRO A 120 -22.32 -1.20 -4.54
N LEU A 121 -21.05 -1.38 -4.90
CA LEU A 121 -19.93 -1.45 -3.96
C LEU A 121 -19.64 -0.07 -3.35
N VAL A 122 -19.65 0.98 -4.17
CA VAL A 122 -19.48 2.37 -3.74
C VAL A 122 -20.63 2.79 -2.83
N ASP A 123 -21.89 2.52 -3.20
CA ASP A 123 -23.07 2.81 -2.42
C ASP A 123 -23.06 2.08 -1.06
N SER A 124 -22.43 0.91 -1.02
CA SER A 124 -22.30 0.07 0.18
C SER A 124 -20.95 0.24 0.88
N TRP A 125 -20.18 1.31 0.59
CA TRP A 125 -18.81 1.48 1.03
C TRP A 125 -18.59 1.18 2.51
N SER A 126 -19.41 1.70 3.40
CA SER A 126 -19.28 1.47 4.85
C SER A 126 -19.32 -0.01 5.26
N ALA A 127 -19.98 -0.86 4.47
CA ALA A 127 -20.00 -2.31 4.68
C ALA A 127 -18.80 -2.99 4.00
N VAL A 128 -18.40 -2.53 2.80
CA VAL A 128 -17.21 -3.00 2.09
C VAL A 128 -15.95 -2.73 2.91
N GLU A 129 -15.79 -1.52 3.46
CA GLU A 129 -14.65 -1.15 4.32
C GLU A 129 -14.47 -2.12 5.50
N ARG A 130 -15.56 -2.52 6.15
CA ARG A 130 -15.52 -3.47 7.29
C ARG A 130 -15.07 -4.86 6.90
N VAL A 131 -15.25 -5.26 5.65
CA VAL A 131 -14.73 -6.52 5.13
C VAL A 131 -13.26 -6.35 4.72
N LEU A 132 -12.93 -5.26 4.07
CA LEU A 132 -11.60 -4.99 3.54
C LEU A 132 -10.58 -4.66 4.65
N LEU A 133 -10.91 -3.76 5.57
CA LEU A 133 -10.04 -3.24 6.62
C LEU A 133 -10.48 -3.65 8.03
N GLY A 134 -11.46 -4.51 8.15
CA GLY A 134 -11.99 -4.97 9.44
C GLY A 134 -11.04 -5.94 10.15
N PRO A 135 -11.44 -6.38 11.36
CA PRO A 135 -10.68 -7.39 12.10
C PRO A 135 -10.69 -8.74 11.40
N TYR A 136 -9.59 -9.49 11.57
CA TYR A 136 -9.47 -10.85 11.06
C TYR A 136 -9.65 -11.87 12.19
N PRO A 137 -10.34 -13.00 11.95
CA PRO A 137 -11.12 -13.30 10.74
C PRO A 137 -12.29 -12.34 10.56
N VAL A 138 -12.67 -12.09 9.31
CA VAL A 138 -13.79 -11.19 8.99
C VAL A 138 -15.03 -11.67 9.75
N PRO A 139 -15.66 -10.84 10.59
CA PRO A 139 -16.80 -11.27 11.39
C PRO A 139 -17.99 -11.62 10.49
N PRO A 140 -18.71 -12.75 10.74
CA PRO A 140 -19.89 -13.13 9.95
C PRO A 140 -20.93 -11.99 9.82
N ARG A 141 -21.11 -11.19 10.88
CA ARG A 141 -21.98 -10.01 10.88
C ARG A 141 -21.57 -8.93 9.85
N ALA A 142 -20.27 -8.82 9.51
CA ALA A 142 -19.82 -7.87 8.49
C ALA A 142 -20.24 -8.36 7.09
N LEU A 143 -20.09 -9.65 6.82
CA LEU A 143 -20.54 -10.27 5.57
C LEU A 143 -22.07 -10.24 5.45
N LEU A 144 -22.80 -10.51 6.54
CA LEU A 144 -24.26 -10.39 6.56
C LEU A 144 -24.72 -8.96 6.23
N ARG A 145 -24.15 -7.94 6.86
CA ARG A 145 -24.45 -6.53 6.55
C ARG A 145 -24.15 -6.14 5.12
N LEU A 146 -23.04 -6.67 4.56
CA LEU A 146 -22.73 -6.46 3.14
C LEU A 146 -23.76 -7.16 2.27
N GLY A 147 -24.18 -8.37 2.63
CA GLY A 147 -25.25 -9.11 1.96
C GLY A 147 -26.61 -8.41 2.00
N ASP A 148 -26.97 -7.81 3.14
CA ASP A 148 -28.20 -7.02 3.28
C ASP A 148 -28.20 -5.79 2.34
N ARG A 149 -27.02 -5.18 2.12
CA ARG A 149 -26.88 -4.02 1.22
C ARG A 149 -26.86 -4.39 -0.25
N LEU A 150 -26.12 -5.42 -0.61
CA LEU A 150 -25.91 -5.84 -2.00
C LEU A 150 -26.99 -6.81 -2.51
N GLY A 151 -27.60 -7.57 -1.62
CA GLY A 151 -28.35 -8.77 -1.94
C GLY A 151 -27.44 -9.98 -2.17
N THR A 152 -27.94 -11.18 -1.92
CA THR A 152 -27.14 -12.44 -1.93
C THR A 152 -26.45 -12.72 -3.27
N ARG A 153 -27.14 -12.49 -4.38
CA ARG A 153 -26.58 -12.72 -5.73
C ARG A 153 -25.42 -11.78 -6.05
N ARG A 154 -25.57 -10.48 -5.74
CA ARG A 154 -24.49 -9.49 -5.98
C ARG A 154 -23.32 -9.70 -5.03
N LEU A 155 -23.57 -10.06 -3.76
CA LEU A 155 -22.50 -10.42 -2.83
C LEU A 155 -21.71 -11.61 -3.35
N ALA A 156 -22.36 -12.68 -3.79
CA ALA A 156 -21.69 -13.87 -4.34
C ALA A 156 -20.85 -13.50 -5.60
N ALA A 157 -21.41 -12.69 -6.50
CA ALA A 157 -20.67 -12.20 -7.66
C ALA A 157 -19.46 -11.34 -7.26
N ALA A 158 -19.63 -10.38 -6.36
CA ALA A 158 -18.54 -9.52 -5.89
C ALA A 158 -17.41 -10.30 -5.21
N LEU A 159 -17.75 -11.32 -4.41
CA LEU A 159 -16.75 -12.21 -3.79
C LEU A 159 -16.05 -13.07 -4.85
N HIS A 160 -16.79 -13.62 -5.82
CA HIS A 160 -16.21 -14.38 -6.92
C HIS A 160 -15.22 -13.53 -7.71
N ASP A 161 -15.63 -12.33 -8.12
CA ASP A 161 -14.82 -11.39 -8.89
C ASP A 161 -13.59 -10.93 -8.09
N SER A 162 -13.76 -10.58 -6.81
CA SER A 162 -12.65 -10.17 -5.95
C SER A 162 -11.61 -11.28 -5.70
N LEU A 163 -12.02 -12.54 -5.76
CA LEU A 163 -11.11 -13.68 -5.63
C LEU A 163 -10.58 -14.17 -7.00
N GLY A 164 -10.96 -13.53 -8.09
CA GLY A 164 -10.59 -13.87 -9.45
C GLY A 164 -9.20 -13.36 -9.87
N ALA A 165 -8.79 -13.78 -11.07
CA ALA A 165 -7.66 -13.22 -11.80
C ALA A 165 -8.10 -11.95 -12.56
N ALA A 166 -7.25 -10.93 -12.57
CA ALA A 166 -7.58 -9.63 -13.17
C ALA A 166 -7.77 -9.73 -14.68
N ARG A 167 -6.96 -10.54 -15.37
CA ARG A 167 -7.07 -10.77 -16.80
C ARG A 167 -8.42 -11.37 -17.14
N ASP A 168 -8.78 -12.50 -16.51
CA ASP A 168 -10.06 -13.18 -16.73
C ASP A 168 -11.25 -12.25 -16.45
N PHE A 169 -11.15 -11.44 -15.39
CA PHE A 169 -12.17 -10.47 -15.05
C PHE A 169 -12.30 -9.39 -16.12
N ALA A 170 -11.18 -8.77 -16.54
CA ALA A 170 -11.19 -7.69 -17.52
C ALA A 170 -11.73 -8.16 -18.87
N GLU A 171 -11.31 -9.33 -19.38
CA GLU A 171 -11.76 -9.89 -20.64
C GLU A 171 -13.24 -10.30 -20.61
N ARG A 172 -13.75 -10.77 -19.47
CA ARG A 172 -15.16 -11.14 -19.28
C ARG A 172 -16.09 -9.94 -19.16
N GLU A 173 -15.63 -8.91 -18.45
CA GLU A 173 -16.50 -7.80 -18.04
C GLU A 173 -16.48 -6.60 -18.99
N PHE A 174 -15.37 -6.37 -19.68
CA PHE A 174 -15.17 -5.21 -20.54
C PHE A 174 -14.92 -5.62 -21.99
N SER A 175 -15.57 -4.92 -22.88
CA SER A 175 -15.46 -5.12 -24.32
C SER A 175 -14.42 -4.24 -24.98
N ASP A 176 -14.07 -3.09 -24.36
CA ASP A 176 -13.10 -2.13 -24.86
C ASP A 176 -11.70 -2.42 -24.30
N GLU A 177 -10.72 -2.54 -25.18
CA GLU A 177 -9.32 -2.77 -24.81
C GLU A 177 -8.76 -1.66 -23.94
N ARG A 178 -9.22 -0.41 -24.13
CA ARG A 178 -8.85 0.73 -23.29
C ARG A 178 -9.32 0.56 -21.85
N THR A 179 -10.54 0.06 -21.67
CA THR A 179 -11.10 -0.25 -20.34
C THR A 179 -10.36 -1.40 -19.68
N ARG A 180 -10.01 -2.44 -20.48
CA ARG A 180 -9.21 -3.58 -19.99
C ARG A 180 -7.84 -3.14 -19.52
N ALA A 181 -7.13 -2.32 -20.31
CA ALA A 181 -5.82 -1.78 -19.96
C ALA A 181 -5.88 -0.91 -18.71
N TRP A 182 -6.85 -0.01 -18.60
CA TRP A 182 -7.09 0.81 -17.43
C TRP A 182 -7.34 -0.02 -16.15
N PHE A 183 -8.18 -1.07 -16.24
CA PHE A 183 -8.42 -1.99 -15.14
C PHE A 183 -7.15 -2.76 -14.76
N ALA A 184 -6.39 -3.22 -15.74
CA ALA A 184 -5.11 -3.91 -15.54
C ALA A 184 -4.11 -3.05 -14.75
N GLY A 185 -4.00 -1.75 -15.05
CA GLY A 185 -3.18 -0.82 -14.29
C GLY A 185 -3.56 -0.75 -12.80
N HIS A 186 -4.85 -0.75 -12.48
CA HIS A 186 -5.30 -0.81 -11.08
C HIS A 186 -5.01 -2.17 -10.44
N ALA A 187 -5.18 -3.27 -11.17
CA ALA A 187 -4.95 -4.61 -10.65
C ALA A 187 -3.46 -4.92 -10.42
N ALA A 188 -2.55 -4.29 -11.17
CA ALA A 188 -1.11 -4.45 -11.03
C ALA A 188 -0.57 -3.98 -9.67
N HIS A 189 -1.29 -3.12 -8.93
CA HIS A 189 -0.97 -2.82 -7.52
C HIS A 189 -0.97 -4.07 -6.60
N SER A 190 -1.51 -5.19 -7.05
CA SER A 190 -1.39 -6.47 -6.33
C SER A 190 0.03 -7.03 -6.28
N ILE A 191 0.92 -6.55 -7.18
CA ILE A 191 2.26 -7.11 -7.42
C ILE A 191 2.17 -8.62 -7.72
N LEU A 192 1.14 -9.00 -8.47
CA LEU A 192 0.89 -10.35 -8.95
C LEU A 192 0.76 -10.35 -10.47
N PRO A 193 1.17 -11.42 -11.15
CA PRO A 193 0.73 -11.64 -12.51
C PRO A 193 -0.80 -11.52 -12.61
N LEU A 194 -1.30 -10.82 -13.65
CA LEU A 194 -2.73 -10.53 -13.78
C LEU A 194 -3.58 -11.79 -13.94
N GLU A 195 -2.98 -12.91 -14.31
CA GLU A 195 -3.58 -14.25 -14.39
C GLU A 195 -3.64 -14.97 -13.04
N ARG A 196 -3.03 -14.39 -11.98
CA ARG A 196 -3.05 -14.98 -10.65
C ARG A 196 -4.12 -14.39 -9.75
N ARG A 197 -4.74 -15.27 -8.99
CA ARG A 197 -5.72 -14.91 -7.96
C ARG A 197 -5.03 -14.36 -6.71
N PRO A 198 -5.56 -13.31 -6.07
CA PRO A 198 -6.80 -12.58 -6.31
C PRO A 198 -6.56 -11.18 -6.95
N SER A 199 -5.75 -11.06 -8.00
CA SER A 199 -5.36 -9.77 -8.60
C SER A 199 -6.56 -8.87 -8.98
N ALA A 200 -7.71 -9.44 -9.41
CA ALA A 200 -8.92 -8.67 -9.69
C ALA A 200 -9.44 -7.91 -8.46
N GLY A 201 -9.36 -8.51 -7.28
CA GLY A 201 -9.81 -7.89 -6.04
C GLY A 201 -9.06 -6.62 -5.69
N PHE A 202 -7.76 -6.55 -5.99
CA PHE A 202 -6.96 -5.33 -5.78
C PHE A 202 -7.42 -4.21 -6.71
N GLY A 203 -7.60 -4.51 -8.01
CA GLY A 203 -8.12 -3.53 -8.97
C GLY A 203 -9.49 -2.99 -8.55
N LEU A 204 -10.43 -3.88 -8.23
CA LEU A 204 -11.76 -3.50 -7.76
C LEU A 204 -11.72 -2.67 -6.47
N ALA A 205 -10.91 -3.06 -5.48
CA ALA A 205 -10.79 -2.35 -4.23
C ALA A 205 -10.26 -0.92 -4.42
N LEU A 206 -9.21 -0.75 -5.24
CA LEU A 206 -8.63 0.56 -5.52
C LEU A 206 -9.57 1.47 -6.32
N ILE A 207 -10.32 0.92 -7.28
CA ILE A 207 -11.35 1.67 -8.02
C ILE A 207 -12.46 2.12 -7.07
N VAL A 208 -12.98 1.23 -6.24
CA VAL A 208 -14.02 1.57 -5.24
C VAL A 208 -13.51 2.62 -4.25
N LEU A 209 -12.28 2.49 -3.77
CA LEU A 209 -11.63 3.49 -2.92
C LEU A 209 -11.53 4.85 -3.62
N GLY A 210 -11.18 4.87 -4.91
CA GLY A 210 -11.12 6.09 -5.71
C GLY A 210 -12.45 6.87 -5.68
N HIS A 211 -13.57 6.20 -5.77
CA HIS A 211 -14.89 6.83 -5.68
C HIS A 211 -15.31 7.15 -4.25
N ALA A 212 -15.05 6.24 -3.30
CA ALA A 212 -15.55 6.37 -1.94
C ALA A 212 -14.77 7.41 -1.13
N VAL A 213 -13.44 7.43 -1.22
CA VAL A 213 -12.57 8.26 -0.38
C VAL A 213 -11.51 9.05 -1.14
N GLY A 214 -11.36 8.83 -2.46
CA GLY A 214 -10.29 9.42 -3.27
C GLY A 214 -8.94 8.71 -3.10
N TRP A 215 -7.93 9.28 -3.76
CA TRP A 215 -6.53 8.90 -3.58
C TRP A 215 -5.73 10.09 -3.05
N PRO A 216 -6.01 10.54 -1.81
CA PRO A 216 -5.35 11.67 -1.21
C PRO A 216 -3.94 11.34 -0.76
N PHE A 217 -3.16 12.40 -0.52
CA PHE A 217 -1.85 12.35 0.10
C PHE A 217 -1.67 13.52 1.08
N PRO A 218 -0.79 13.43 2.09
CA PRO A 218 -0.53 14.51 3.03
C PRO A 218 0.23 15.66 2.35
N GLN A 219 -0.15 16.90 2.63
CA GLN A 219 0.61 18.08 2.27
C GLN A 219 2.00 18.03 2.92
N GLY A 220 3.05 18.37 2.20
CA GLY A 220 4.42 18.32 2.69
C GLY A 220 5.06 16.94 2.71
N GLY A 221 4.31 15.87 2.42
CA GLY A 221 4.85 14.50 2.35
C GLY A 221 4.19 13.51 3.30
N SER A 222 4.41 12.25 3.01
CA SER A 222 3.89 11.15 3.84
C SER A 222 4.42 11.18 5.27
N GLN A 223 5.58 11.79 5.49
CA GLN A 223 6.14 12.02 6.83
C GLN A 223 5.16 12.74 7.76
N GLN A 224 4.35 13.67 7.23
CA GLN A 224 3.35 14.39 8.03
C GLN A 224 2.35 13.45 8.71
N LEU A 225 1.97 12.36 8.03
CA LEU A 225 1.10 11.34 8.62
C LEU A 225 1.82 10.57 9.74
N ALA A 226 3.10 10.25 9.56
CA ALA A 226 3.89 9.59 10.59
C ALA A 226 4.09 10.50 11.82
N ASP A 227 4.36 11.78 11.59
CA ASP A 227 4.55 12.78 12.64
C ASP A 227 3.26 13.02 13.42
N ALA A 228 2.10 13.09 12.75
CA ALA A 228 0.80 13.20 13.39
C ALA A 228 0.46 11.98 14.26
N LEU A 229 0.77 10.76 13.79
CA LEU A 229 0.63 9.54 14.58
C LEU A 229 1.55 9.55 15.81
N ALA A 230 2.80 9.99 15.62
CA ALA A 230 3.76 10.09 16.72
C ALA A 230 3.36 11.16 17.74
N ALA A 231 2.86 12.31 17.31
CA ALA A 231 2.30 13.35 18.18
C ALA A 231 1.13 12.80 19.00
N LYS A 232 0.20 12.09 18.38
CA LYS A 232 -0.94 11.45 19.06
C LYS A 232 -0.48 10.44 20.12
N LEU A 233 0.56 9.66 19.84
CA LEU A 233 1.12 8.73 20.84
C LEU A 233 1.72 9.48 22.03
N ARG A 234 2.46 10.58 21.78
CA ARG A 234 3.06 11.40 22.84
C ARG A 234 2.01 12.11 23.70
N GLU A 235 0.91 12.60 23.09
CA GLU A 235 -0.24 13.15 23.83
C GLU A 235 -0.83 12.14 24.84
N LEU A 236 -0.78 10.85 24.51
CA LEU A 236 -1.23 9.75 25.36
C LEU A 236 -0.16 9.29 26.38
N GLY A 237 0.98 9.99 26.48
CA GLY A 237 2.07 9.65 27.38
C GLY A 237 3.03 8.58 26.86
N GLY A 238 2.87 8.10 25.62
CA GLY A 238 3.78 7.13 25.01
C GLY A 238 5.12 7.74 24.62
N GLN A 239 6.18 6.94 24.66
CA GLN A 239 7.54 7.35 24.33
C GLN A 239 7.98 6.73 22.99
N ILE A 240 8.80 7.47 22.22
CA ILE A 240 9.41 6.99 20.97
C ILE A 240 10.91 7.21 21.06
N ARG A 241 11.67 6.14 20.87
CA ARG A 241 13.14 6.16 20.78
C ARG A 241 13.56 5.83 19.36
N THR A 242 14.08 6.79 18.65
CA THR A 242 14.74 6.63 17.35
C THR A 242 16.21 6.25 17.54
N SER A 243 16.89 5.80 16.48
CA SER A 243 18.26 5.26 16.55
C SER A 243 18.42 4.21 17.65
N SER A 244 17.37 3.41 17.86
CA SER A 244 17.26 2.42 18.93
C SER A 244 16.93 1.02 18.35
N PRO A 245 17.89 0.42 17.62
CA PRO A 245 17.69 -0.91 17.07
C PRO A 245 17.53 -1.94 18.19
N VAL A 246 16.61 -2.92 17.95
CA VAL A 246 16.35 -4.01 18.89
C VAL A 246 16.98 -5.29 18.35
N ASP A 247 17.84 -5.93 19.14
CA ASP A 247 18.55 -7.15 18.74
C ASP A 247 17.91 -8.44 19.26
N SER A 248 17.05 -8.33 20.27
CA SER A 248 16.28 -9.46 20.82
C SER A 248 14.93 -8.97 21.33
N LEU A 249 13.96 -9.89 21.46
CA LEU A 249 12.64 -9.54 22.01
C LEU A 249 12.76 -9.00 23.43
N PRO A 250 12.32 -7.76 23.71
CA PRO A 250 12.41 -7.16 25.02
C PRO A 250 11.49 -7.86 26.04
N SER A 251 11.78 -7.67 27.32
CA SER A 251 10.91 -8.11 28.41
C SER A 251 9.88 -7.03 28.72
N ALA A 252 8.61 -7.32 28.47
CA ALA A 252 7.46 -6.46 28.78
C ALA A 252 6.20 -7.33 28.88
N ASP A 253 5.11 -6.78 29.46
CA ASP A 253 3.83 -7.49 29.53
C ASP A 253 3.22 -7.68 28.13
N VAL A 254 3.46 -6.71 27.24
CA VAL A 254 3.07 -6.75 25.84
C VAL A 254 4.23 -6.31 24.95
N VAL A 255 4.55 -7.10 23.95
CA VAL A 255 5.48 -6.74 22.86
C VAL A 255 4.72 -6.78 21.53
N LEU A 256 4.60 -5.63 20.85
CA LEU A 256 4.13 -5.58 19.47
C LEU A 256 5.33 -5.48 18.52
N ALA A 257 5.49 -6.46 17.64
CA ALA A 257 6.57 -6.50 16.67
C ALA A 257 6.05 -6.08 15.28
N ASP A 258 6.33 -4.83 14.86
CA ASP A 258 6.04 -4.34 13.51
C ASP A 258 7.17 -4.74 12.55
N VAL A 259 7.40 -6.05 12.46
CA VAL A 259 8.47 -6.64 11.65
C VAL A 259 7.96 -7.79 10.80
N VAL A 260 8.67 -8.09 9.70
CA VAL A 260 8.38 -9.26 8.86
C VAL A 260 8.79 -10.57 9.56
N PRO A 261 8.26 -11.72 9.12
CA PRO A 261 8.55 -13.03 9.72
C PRO A 261 10.05 -13.34 9.86
N ARG A 262 10.88 -12.94 8.88
CA ARG A 262 12.34 -13.10 8.93
C ARG A 262 12.96 -12.37 10.12
N GLU A 263 12.55 -11.13 10.37
CA GLU A 263 13.05 -10.35 11.51
C GLU A 263 12.51 -10.87 12.84
N LEU A 264 11.26 -11.36 12.89
CA LEU A 264 10.76 -12.02 14.10
C LEU A 264 11.57 -13.28 14.45
N LEU A 265 12.01 -14.04 13.45
CA LEU A 265 12.92 -15.18 13.66
C LEU A 265 14.26 -14.74 14.25
N ARG A 266 14.83 -13.64 13.75
CA ARG A 266 16.09 -13.06 14.26
C ARG A 266 15.92 -12.59 15.70
N LEU A 267 14.90 -11.80 16.01
CA LEU A 267 14.64 -11.25 17.33
C LEU A 267 14.29 -12.32 18.37
N GLY A 268 13.58 -13.36 17.93
CA GLY A 268 13.15 -14.45 18.78
C GLY A 268 14.16 -15.59 18.91
N HIS A 269 15.43 -15.38 18.55
CA HIS A 269 16.48 -16.39 18.47
C HIS A 269 16.41 -17.45 19.58
N GLY A 270 16.22 -18.72 19.18
CA GLY A 270 16.12 -19.86 20.11
C GLY A 270 14.88 -19.92 21.00
N ARG A 271 14.08 -18.86 21.10
CA ARG A 271 12.87 -18.79 21.97
C ARG A 271 11.60 -19.26 21.27
N LEU A 272 11.56 -19.17 19.92
CA LEU A 272 10.39 -19.60 19.15
C LEU A 272 10.38 -21.13 18.98
N PRO A 273 9.25 -21.83 19.28
CA PRO A 273 9.15 -23.26 19.02
C PRO A 273 9.42 -23.60 17.56
N GLU A 274 10.17 -24.66 17.30
CA GLU A 274 10.64 -25.04 15.96
C GLU A 274 9.50 -25.19 14.94
N ARG A 275 8.35 -25.73 15.36
CA ARG A 275 7.17 -25.82 14.49
C ARG A 275 6.71 -24.45 13.96
N TYR A 276 6.74 -23.43 14.82
CA TYR A 276 6.35 -22.07 14.44
C TYR A 276 7.44 -21.40 13.59
N ALA A 277 8.69 -21.53 14.00
CA ALA A 277 9.84 -21.02 13.28
C ALA A 277 9.90 -21.55 11.84
N ARG A 278 9.60 -22.84 11.64
CA ARG A 278 9.53 -23.48 10.31
C ARG A 278 8.46 -22.82 9.43
N HIS A 279 7.27 -22.51 9.96
CA HIS A 279 6.24 -21.78 9.19
C HIS A 279 6.71 -20.37 8.80
N LEU A 280 7.40 -19.66 9.68
CA LEU A 280 7.94 -18.34 9.36
C LEU A 280 9.03 -18.41 8.28
N ARG A 281 9.88 -19.45 8.27
CA ARG A 281 10.89 -19.67 7.22
C ARG A 281 10.29 -19.96 5.85
N THR A 282 9.07 -20.52 5.80
CA THR A 282 8.36 -20.78 4.53
C THR A 282 7.51 -19.60 4.04
N TYR A 283 7.54 -18.48 4.77
CA TYR A 283 6.86 -17.26 4.34
C TYR A 283 7.52 -16.70 3.09
N ARG A 284 6.71 -16.39 2.07
CA ARG A 284 7.20 -15.99 0.75
C ARG A 284 7.08 -14.50 0.57
N HIS A 285 8.13 -13.88 0.04
CA HIS A 285 8.11 -12.51 -0.43
C HIS A 285 7.68 -12.45 -1.90
N GLY A 286 7.04 -11.36 -2.28
CA GLY A 286 6.65 -11.06 -3.65
C GLY A 286 7.82 -10.47 -4.46
N PRO A 287 7.58 -10.08 -5.72
CA PRO A 287 8.51 -9.25 -6.47
C PRO A 287 8.92 -8.00 -5.69
N GLY A 288 10.12 -7.51 -5.97
CA GLY A 288 10.59 -6.24 -5.46
C GLY A 288 10.14 -5.07 -6.32
N ALA A 289 10.45 -3.87 -5.87
CA ALA A 289 10.29 -2.65 -6.64
C ALA A 289 11.65 -2.05 -7.00
N PHE A 290 11.72 -1.41 -8.16
CA PHE A 290 12.78 -0.48 -8.53
C PHE A 290 12.14 0.89 -8.74
N LYS A 291 12.61 1.89 -8.01
CA LYS A 291 12.02 3.22 -7.91
C LYS A 291 12.99 4.28 -8.40
N VAL A 292 12.46 5.28 -9.10
CA VAL A 292 13.20 6.50 -9.47
C VAL A 292 12.42 7.72 -9.00
N ASP A 293 13.12 8.65 -8.35
CA ASP A 293 12.64 9.96 -7.97
C ASP A 293 13.28 11.02 -8.88
N TRP A 294 12.51 12.02 -9.31
CA TRP A 294 12.99 13.09 -10.18
C TRP A 294 12.72 14.47 -9.60
N ALA A 295 13.74 15.33 -9.60
CA ALA A 295 13.58 16.78 -9.58
C ALA A 295 13.38 17.24 -11.02
N LEU A 296 12.30 18.00 -11.28
CA LEU A 296 11.90 18.40 -12.62
C LEU A 296 11.87 19.92 -12.76
N ASP A 297 12.28 20.40 -13.94
CA ASP A 297 12.27 21.82 -14.29
C ASP A 297 10.86 22.38 -14.53
N ALA A 298 9.92 21.53 -14.95
CA ALA A 298 8.52 21.85 -15.24
C ALA A 298 7.62 20.62 -15.01
N PRO A 299 6.28 20.76 -15.06
CA PRO A 299 5.36 19.63 -15.01
C PRO A 299 5.60 18.65 -16.16
N ILE A 300 5.36 17.34 -15.91
CA ILE A 300 5.46 16.31 -16.94
C ILE A 300 4.60 16.67 -18.16
N PRO A 301 5.18 16.67 -19.39
CA PRO A 301 4.54 17.16 -20.62
C PRO A 301 3.64 16.10 -21.26
N TRP A 302 2.63 15.63 -20.52
CA TRP A 302 1.73 14.55 -20.98
C TRP A 302 1.11 14.86 -22.35
N ARG A 303 1.20 13.89 -23.30
CA ARG A 303 0.47 13.95 -24.57
C ARG A 303 -1.04 13.98 -24.30
N ALA A 304 -1.53 13.18 -23.39
CA ALA A 304 -2.90 13.23 -22.89
C ALA A 304 -3.02 14.27 -21.76
N ALA A 305 -3.43 15.48 -22.06
CA ALA A 305 -3.50 16.61 -21.10
C ALA A 305 -4.29 16.27 -19.81
N LYS A 306 -5.27 15.36 -19.89
CA LYS A 306 -6.06 14.90 -18.73
C LYS A 306 -5.18 14.27 -17.64
N CYS A 307 -4.01 13.69 -17.97
CA CYS A 307 -3.12 13.10 -16.98
C CYS A 307 -2.61 14.11 -15.95
N ARG A 308 -2.60 15.43 -16.27
CA ARG A 308 -2.24 16.48 -15.31
C ARG A 308 -3.23 16.64 -14.16
N ARG A 309 -4.44 16.09 -14.28
CA ARG A 309 -5.47 16.14 -13.24
C ARG A 309 -5.33 15.00 -12.23
N ALA A 310 -4.51 14.01 -12.53
CA ALA A 310 -4.35 12.81 -11.70
C ALA A 310 -3.12 12.90 -10.81
N GLY A 311 -3.25 12.50 -9.54
CA GLY A 311 -2.11 12.32 -8.63
C GLY A 311 -1.25 11.11 -8.98
N THR A 312 -1.88 10.07 -9.54
CA THR A 312 -1.23 8.83 -9.96
C THR A 312 -1.47 8.56 -11.44
N VAL A 313 -0.44 8.11 -12.16
CA VAL A 313 -0.52 7.73 -13.58
C VAL A 313 0.03 6.33 -13.76
N HIS A 314 -0.75 5.45 -14.42
CA HIS A 314 -0.37 4.07 -14.74
C HIS A 314 0.16 4.02 -16.17
N LEU A 315 1.45 3.70 -16.33
CA LEU A 315 2.11 3.64 -17.64
C LEU A 315 2.36 2.18 -18.01
N GLY A 316 1.65 1.67 -19.00
CA GLY A 316 1.80 0.26 -19.38
C GLY A 316 1.17 -0.10 -20.73
N GLY A 317 0.54 0.88 -21.39
CA GLY A 317 -0.11 0.66 -22.67
C GLY A 317 -1.29 -0.31 -22.56
N SER A 318 -1.18 -1.50 -23.12
CA SER A 318 -2.24 -2.52 -23.17
C SER A 318 -2.29 -3.43 -21.94
N LEU A 319 -3.39 -4.19 -21.79
CA LEU A 319 -3.49 -5.26 -20.80
C LEU A 319 -2.38 -6.29 -20.97
N GLU A 320 -2.04 -6.64 -22.21
CA GLU A 320 -1.00 -7.61 -22.54
C GLU A 320 0.39 -7.14 -22.09
N GLU A 321 0.72 -5.88 -22.31
CA GLU A 321 2.00 -5.29 -21.89
C GLU A 321 2.11 -5.28 -20.36
N ILE A 322 1.07 -4.85 -19.65
CA ILE A 322 1.03 -4.86 -18.20
C ILE A 322 1.16 -6.29 -17.66
N SER A 323 0.41 -7.24 -18.23
CA SER A 323 0.50 -8.65 -17.86
C SER A 323 1.89 -9.22 -18.07
N ALA A 324 2.53 -8.93 -19.21
CA ALA A 324 3.90 -9.37 -19.50
C ALA A 324 4.92 -8.81 -18.50
N SER A 325 4.77 -7.53 -18.12
CA SER A 325 5.60 -6.90 -17.11
C SER A 325 5.50 -7.61 -15.75
N GLU A 326 4.27 -7.82 -15.26
CA GLU A 326 4.03 -8.48 -13.97
C GLU A 326 4.51 -9.94 -13.96
N TRP A 327 4.33 -10.68 -15.07
CA TRP A 327 4.90 -12.01 -15.23
C TRP A 327 6.42 -12.00 -15.25
N GLY A 328 7.03 -11.01 -15.91
CA GLY A 328 8.49 -10.85 -15.96
C GLY A 328 9.09 -10.71 -14.57
N ALA A 329 8.54 -9.80 -13.77
CA ALA A 329 8.95 -9.60 -12.38
C ALA A 329 8.79 -10.88 -11.53
N TRP A 330 7.67 -11.59 -11.70
CA TRP A 330 7.38 -12.82 -10.95
C TRP A 330 8.28 -14.01 -11.34
N ARG A 331 8.69 -14.10 -12.62
CA ARG A 331 9.51 -15.21 -13.16
C ARG A 331 11.02 -14.96 -13.10
N GLY A 332 11.47 -13.83 -12.57
CA GLY A 332 12.89 -13.50 -12.50
C GLY A 332 13.47 -12.94 -13.81
N ARG A 333 12.64 -12.39 -14.69
CA ARG A 333 13.04 -11.84 -16.00
C ARG A 333 12.28 -10.54 -16.27
N PRO A 334 12.76 -9.39 -15.76
CA PRO A 334 12.11 -8.11 -16.00
C PRO A 334 12.08 -7.79 -17.49
N VAL A 335 11.09 -7.01 -17.91
CA VAL A 335 10.92 -6.59 -19.30
C VAL A 335 11.55 -5.22 -19.50
N GLY A 336 12.09 -4.95 -20.71
CA GLY A 336 12.72 -3.66 -21.02
C GLY A 336 11.76 -2.48 -21.04
N GLN A 337 10.45 -2.71 -21.21
CA GLN A 337 9.38 -1.72 -21.10
C GLN A 337 8.44 -2.13 -19.97
N PRO A 338 8.75 -1.78 -18.71
CA PRO A 338 7.97 -2.20 -17.57
C PRO A 338 6.65 -1.44 -17.46
N PHE A 339 5.66 -2.04 -16.80
CA PHE A 339 4.57 -1.28 -16.22
C PHE A 339 5.11 -0.36 -15.12
N VAL A 340 4.76 0.93 -15.18
CA VAL A 340 5.23 1.93 -14.22
C VAL A 340 4.05 2.59 -13.50
N LEU A 341 4.11 2.57 -12.18
CA LEU A 341 3.27 3.38 -11.30
C LEU A 341 3.99 4.69 -11.05
N LEU A 342 3.40 5.79 -11.50
CA LEU A 342 3.99 7.13 -11.36
C LEU A 342 3.11 8.02 -10.48
N ALA A 343 3.71 8.77 -9.56
CA ALA A 343 3.06 9.82 -8.78
C ALA A 343 3.68 11.18 -9.08
N GLN A 344 2.83 12.21 -9.18
CA GLN A 344 3.19 13.59 -9.49
C GLN A 344 2.55 14.56 -8.48
N THR A 345 2.82 14.33 -7.21
CA THR A 345 2.18 15.03 -6.09
C THR A 345 2.42 16.53 -6.08
N SER A 346 3.56 17.00 -6.59
CA SER A 346 3.90 18.44 -6.64
C SER A 346 2.98 19.28 -7.54
N LEU A 347 2.18 18.67 -8.42
CA LEU A 347 1.14 19.40 -9.17
C LEU A 347 0.05 19.96 -8.25
N PHE A 348 -0.17 19.32 -7.09
CA PHE A 348 -1.23 19.64 -6.14
C PHE A 348 -0.67 20.14 -4.80
N ASP A 349 0.63 19.94 -4.58
CA ASP A 349 1.35 20.32 -3.36
C ASP A 349 2.59 21.18 -3.71
N PRO A 350 2.47 22.49 -3.69
CA PRO A 350 3.58 23.38 -4.02
C PRO A 350 4.72 23.36 -2.99
N THR A 351 4.53 22.73 -1.84
CA THR A 351 5.58 22.62 -0.81
C THR A 351 6.63 21.56 -1.13
N ARG A 352 6.39 20.73 -2.19
CA ARG A 352 7.28 19.62 -2.57
C ARG A 352 8.50 20.02 -3.38
N ALA A 353 8.50 21.23 -3.96
CA ALA A 353 9.61 21.72 -4.79
C ALA A 353 9.71 23.25 -4.71
N PRO A 354 10.86 23.84 -5.09
CA PRO A 354 10.99 25.28 -5.26
C PRO A 354 9.98 25.84 -6.27
N ALA A 355 9.63 27.10 -6.16
CA ALA A 355 8.64 27.76 -7.03
C ALA A 355 8.92 27.52 -8.53
N GLY A 356 7.92 27.04 -9.25
CA GLY A 356 8.01 26.71 -10.68
C GLY A 356 8.72 25.38 -10.99
N LYS A 357 9.19 24.64 -9.98
CA LYS A 357 9.78 23.31 -10.12
C LYS A 357 8.82 22.23 -9.64
N HIS A 358 9.12 20.97 -9.97
CA HIS A 358 8.26 19.84 -9.65
C HIS A 358 9.05 18.63 -9.16
N THR A 359 8.37 17.77 -8.41
CA THR A 359 8.82 16.42 -8.12
C THR A 359 7.89 15.42 -8.77
N ALA A 360 8.44 14.30 -9.19
CA ALA A 360 7.70 13.09 -9.52
C ALA A 360 8.52 11.89 -9.08
N TRP A 361 7.86 10.75 -8.92
CA TRP A 361 8.54 9.48 -8.77
C TRP A 361 7.76 8.38 -9.47
N GLY A 362 8.47 7.36 -9.91
CA GLY A 362 7.86 6.20 -10.53
C GLY A 362 8.57 4.93 -10.10
N TYR A 363 7.87 3.81 -10.11
CA TYR A 363 8.47 2.51 -9.87
C TYR A 363 7.87 1.44 -10.76
N CYS A 364 8.67 0.42 -11.03
CA CYS A 364 8.21 -0.81 -11.66
C CYS A 364 8.45 -2.01 -10.75
N HIS A 365 7.81 -3.13 -11.05
CA HIS A 365 8.06 -4.38 -10.36
C HIS A 365 9.23 -5.12 -10.99
N VAL A 366 10.12 -5.63 -10.14
CA VAL A 366 11.30 -6.42 -10.53
C VAL A 366 11.32 -7.73 -9.73
N PRO A 367 12.10 -8.73 -10.15
CA PRO A 367 12.29 -9.92 -9.34
C PRO A 367 12.75 -9.58 -7.92
N ASN A 368 12.29 -10.33 -6.91
CA ASN A 368 12.73 -10.12 -5.53
C ASN A 368 14.25 -10.19 -5.42
N GLY A 369 14.86 -9.13 -4.88
CA GLY A 369 16.32 -9.01 -4.75
C GLY A 369 17.06 -8.76 -6.06
N SER A 370 16.37 -8.34 -7.14
CA SER A 370 17.04 -7.99 -8.41
C SER A 370 18.05 -6.87 -8.22
N ALA A 371 19.18 -6.99 -8.89
CA ALA A 371 20.20 -5.94 -8.98
C ALA A 371 20.15 -5.17 -10.33
N GLU A 372 19.13 -5.41 -11.14
CA GLU A 372 18.98 -4.78 -12.45
C GLU A 372 18.57 -3.32 -12.30
N ASP A 373 19.27 -2.42 -12.96
CA ASP A 373 18.93 -1.00 -13.04
C ASP A 373 17.82 -0.79 -14.09
N MET A 374 16.63 -0.38 -13.63
CA MET A 374 15.47 -0.14 -14.45
C MET A 374 15.24 1.34 -14.78
N THR A 375 16.19 2.23 -14.45
CA THR A 375 16.07 3.68 -14.65
C THR A 375 15.71 4.01 -16.10
N GLU A 376 16.49 3.47 -17.06
CA GLU A 376 16.28 3.70 -18.48
C GLU A 376 14.90 3.18 -18.96
N GLY A 377 14.52 1.97 -18.52
CA GLY A 377 13.21 1.39 -18.85
C GLY A 377 12.03 2.20 -18.31
N ILE A 378 12.13 2.70 -17.08
CA ILE A 378 11.11 3.56 -16.46
C ILE A 378 11.02 4.90 -17.20
N GLU A 379 12.18 5.57 -17.44
CA GLU A 379 12.20 6.85 -18.15
C GLU A 379 11.71 6.72 -19.60
N ALA A 380 12.02 5.62 -20.28
CA ALA A 380 11.50 5.34 -21.62
C ALA A 380 9.97 5.21 -21.63
N GLN A 381 9.38 4.58 -20.61
CA GLN A 381 7.92 4.52 -20.48
C GLN A 381 7.31 5.90 -20.21
N VAL A 382 7.93 6.75 -19.38
CA VAL A 382 7.44 8.12 -19.18
C VAL A 382 7.53 8.91 -20.49
N GLU A 383 8.66 8.85 -21.18
CA GLU A 383 8.90 9.53 -22.46
C GLU A 383 7.91 9.10 -23.56
N ARG A 384 7.52 7.81 -23.60
CA ARG A 384 6.51 7.26 -24.53
C ARG A 384 5.19 8.04 -24.44
N PHE A 385 4.73 8.37 -23.24
CA PHE A 385 3.44 9.04 -23.00
C PHE A 385 3.57 10.54 -22.76
N ALA A 386 4.79 11.02 -22.50
CA ALA A 386 5.12 12.41 -22.23
C ALA A 386 6.42 12.81 -22.93
N PRO A 387 6.42 12.96 -24.28
CA PRO A 387 7.62 13.35 -25.03
C PRO A 387 8.24 14.65 -24.54
N GLY A 388 9.56 14.65 -24.36
CA GLY A 388 10.32 15.76 -23.78
C GLY A 388 10.47 15.68 -22.25
N PHE A 389 9.98 14.60 -21.61
CA PHE A 389 10.14 14.41 -20.17
C PHE A 389 11.61 14.41 -19.74
N ARG A 390 12.47 13.69 -20.48
CA ARG A 390 13.91 13.58 -20.15
C ARG A 390 14.65 14.90 -20.13
N GLU A 391 14.22 15.86 -20.96
CA GLU A 391 14.79 17.21 -21.02
C GLU A 391 14.47 18.04 -19.77
N LEU A 392 13.42 17.68 -19.04
CA LEU A 392 12.99 18.34 -17.81
C LEU A 392 13.68 17.82 -16.55
N VAL A 393 14.40 16.71 -16.64
CA VAL A 393 15.03 16.07 -15.47
C VAL A 393 16.26 16.88 -15.03
N LEU A 394 16.15 17.53 -13.88
CA LEU A 394 17.26 18.27 -13.25
C LEU A 394 18.19 17.33 -12.47
N ALA A 395 17.61 16.37 -11.77
CA ALA A 395 18.31 15.33 -11.04
C ALA A 395 17.41 14.12 -10.82
N ARG A 396 18.02 12.97 -10.60
CA ARG A 396 17.32 11.72 -10.26
C ARG A 396 18.01 11.01 -9.10
N HIS A 397 17.22 10.22 -8.38
CA HIS A 397 17.68 9.30 -7.36
C HIS A 397 16.98 7.95 -7.60
N ALA A 398 17.73 6.87 -7.67
CA ALA A 398 17.18 5.54 -7.87
C ALA A 398 17.40 4.65 -6.64
N MET A 399 16.43 3.79 -6.36
CA MET A 399 16.49 2.78 -5.31
C MET A 399 16.01 1.44 -5.87
N GLY A 400 16.92 0.47 -5.94
CA GLY A 400 16.58 -0.91 -6.23
C GLY A 400 16.18 -1.69 -4.97
N PRO A 401 15.94 -3.00 -5.11
CA PRO A 401 15.57 -3.88 -4.00
C PRO A 401 16.52 -3.84 -2.80
N ALA A 402 17.83 -3.77 -3.04
CA ALA A 402 18.83 -3.74 -1.97
C ALA A 402 18.79 -2.44 -1.17
N GLU A 403 18.66 -1.29 -1.83
CA GLU A 403 18.57 0.02 -1.19
C GLU A 403 17.25 0.16 -0.42
N LEU A 404 16.14 -0.35 -0.98
CA LEU A 404 14.84 -0.37 -0.30
C LEU A 404 14.89 -1.23 0.97
N GLU A 405 15.51 -2.42 0.92
CA GLU A 405 15.70 -3.28 2.10
C GLU A 405 16.64 -2.64 3.13
N ALA A 406 17.73 -1.99 2.69
CA ALA A 406 18.63 -1.25 3.57
C ALA A 406 17.92 -0.07 4.26
N HIS A 407 17.04 0.64 3.54
CA HIS A 407 16.21 1.71 4.08
C HIS A 407 15.17 1.20 5.10
N ASN A 408 14.60 0.01 4.87
CA ASN A 408 13.62 -0.61 5.75
C ASN A 408 13.69 -2.14 5.64
N ARG A 409 14.20 -2.81 6.67
CA ARG A 409 14.39 -4.27 6.75
C ARG A 409 13.10 -5.08 6.52
N ASN A 410 11.93 -4.44 6.60
CA ASN A 410 10.65 -5.08 6.28
C ASN A 410 10.42 -5.24 4.78
N LEU A 411 11.17 -4.52 3.93
CA LEU A 411 11.08 -4.56 2.46
C LEU A 411 12.04 -5.62 1.89
N VAL A 412 11.88 -6.87 2.30
CA VAL A 412 12.79 -7.97 1.95
C VAL A 412 12.88 -8.18 0.45
N GLY A 413 14.09 -7.95 -0.11
CA GLY A 413 14.32 -7.99 -1.55
C GLY A 413 13.49 -6.98 -2.33
N GLY A 414 13.12 -5.84 -1.70
CA GLY A 414 12.31 -4.78 -2.29
C GLY A 414 10.79 -5.02 -2.27
N ASP A 415 10.30 -6.08 -1.61
CA ASP A 415 8.87 -6.39 -1.51
C ASP A 415 8.11 -5.34 -0.67
N LEU A 416 7.33 -4.49 -1.33
CA LEU A 416 6.58 -3.40 -0.71
C LEU A 416 5.38 -3.87 0.14
N ASN A 417 4.88 -5.09 -0.09
CA ASN A 417 3.70 -5.66 0.57
C ASN A 417 4.02 -6.49 1.82
N ALA A 418 5.31 -6.59 2.19
CA ALA A 418 5.79 -7.43 3.29
C ALA A 418 5.33 -8.89 3.14
N GLY A 419 5.27 -9.39 1.92
CA GLY A 419 4.94 -10.77 1.56
C GLY A 419 4.04 -10.90 0.34
N ALA A 420 4.21 -11.98 -0.41
CA ALA A 420 3.44 -12.28 -1.61
C ALA A 420 1.92 -12.22 -1.34
N MET A 421 1.18 -11.61 -2.26
CA MET A 421 -0.25 -11.32 -2.11
C MET A 421 -1.15 -12.38 -2.78
N ASP A 422 -0.60 -13.57 -3.11
CA ASP A 422 -1.41 -14.66 -3.63
C ASP A 422 -2.45 -15.16 -2.62
N LEU A 423 -3.51 -15.77 -3.11
CA LEU A 423 -4.68 -16.14 -2.32
C LEU A 423 -4.34 -16.98 -1.08
N GLY A 424 -3.39 -17.91 -1.21
CA GLY A 424 -2.98 -18.78 -0.10
C GLY A 424 -2.36 -18.00 1.04
N GLN A 425 -1.44 -17.08 0.73
CA GLN A 425 -0.75 -16.30 1.75
C GLN A 425 -1.59 -15.12 2.24
N LEU A 426 -2.40 -14.50 1.37
CA LEU A 426 -3.31 -13.44 1.78
C LEU A 426 -4.28 -13.90 2.88
N LEU A 427 -4.82 -15.12 2.74
CA LEU A 427 -5.76 -15.70 3.71
C LEU A 427 -5.07 -16.24 4.98
N PHE A 428 -3.80 -16.64 4.90
CA PHE A 428 -3.13 -17.38 5.98
C PHE A 428 -1.79 -16.77 6.40
N ARG A 429 -1.68 -15.44 6.34
CA ARG A 429 -0.44 -14.73 6.70
C ARG A 429 -0.35 -14.39 8.20
N PRO A 430 0.82 -14.48 8.85
CA PRO A 430 2.03 -15.16 8.33
C PRO A 430 1.97 -16.66 8.58
N VAL A 431 0.98 -17.13 9.32
CA VAL A 431 0.77 -18.54 9.72
C VAL A 431 -0.72 -18.89 9.67
N ARG A 432 -1.05 -20.15 9.43
CA ARG A 432 -2.43 -20.65 9.42
C ARG A 432 -3.02 -20.72 10.83
N LYS A 433 -3.48 -19.57 11.33
CA LYS A 433 -4.16 -19.42 12.63
C LYS A 433 -5.39 -18.53 12.50
N LEU A 434 -6.41 -18.77 13.32
CA LEU A 434 -7.59 -17.89 13.43
C LEU A 434 -7.22 -16.50 13.98
N VAL A 435 -6.20 -16.41 14.81
CA VAL A 435 -5.68 -15.14 15.34
C VAL A 435 -4.18 -15.09 15.01
N PRO A 436 -3.84 -14.64 13.78
CA PRO A 436 -2.47 -14.74 13.29
C PRO A 436 -1.50 -13.72 13.93
N TYR A 437 -2.01 -12.77 14.68
CA TYR A 437 -1.19 -11.80 15.41
C TYR A 437 -0.43 -12.41 16.59
N ARG A 438 -0.99 -13.46 17.22
CA ARG A 438 -0.36 -14.14 18.37
C ARG A 438 0.82 -14.99 17.92
N THR A 439 1.97 -14.78 18.57
CA THR A 439 3.09 -15.73 18.52
C THR A 439 2.90 -16.85 19.56
N PRO A 440 3.73 -17.88 19.57
CA PRO A 440 3.77 -18.85 20.67
C PRO A 440 4.37 -18.31 21.98
N LEU A 441 5.07 -17.16 21.91
CA LEU A 441 5.63 -16.52 23.09
C LEU A 441 4.55 -15.68 23.76
N GLU A 442 4.40 -15.88 25.05
CA GLU A 442 3.43 -15.14 25.84
C GLU A 442 3.75 -13.63 25.81
N GLY A 443 2.72 -12.80 25.65
CA GLY A 443 2.85 -11.36 25.56
C GLY A 443 3.43 -10.82 24.24
N VAL A 444 3.85 -11.68 23.29
CA VAL A 444 4.48 -11.24 22.03
C VAL A 444 3.52 -11.42 20.85
N TYR A 445 3.29 -10.31 20.11
CA TYR A 445 2.38 -10.25 18.96
C TYR A 445 3.08 -9.68 17.75
N LEU A 446 2.78 -10.23 16.57
CA LEU A 446 3.19 -9.67 15.29
C LEU A 446 2.11 -8.68 14.81
N CYS A 447 2.53 -7.48 14.38
CA CYS A 447 1.60 -6.41 14.01
C CYS A 447 1.91 -5.72 12.68
N SER A 448 2.89 -6.22 11.93
CA SER A 448 3.29 -5.66 10.64
C SER A 448 2.32 -6.00 9.51
N ALA A 449 2.57 -5.45 8.32
CA ALA A 449 1.87 -5.78 7.08
C ALA A 449 1.95 -7.27 6.70
N ALA A 450 2.83 -8.06 7.32
CA ALA A 450 2.82 -9.52 7.23
C ALA A 450 1.65 -10.19 7.98
N THR A 451 0.77 -9.40 8.63
CA THR A 451 -0.48 -9.87 9.25
C THR A 451 -1.69 -9.29 8.53
N PRO A 452 -2.90 -9.85 8.67
CA PRO A 452 -4.12 -9.25 8.08
C PRO A 452 -4.40 -7.83 8.61
N PRO A 453 -4.97 -6.94 7.79
CA PRO A 453 -5.43 -7.17 6.42
C PRO A 453 -4.33 -7.18 5.35
N GLY A 454 -3.09 -6.87 5.67
CA GLY A 454 -1.97 -6.95 4.76
C GLY A 454 -1.28 -5.63 4.47
N GLY A 455 -0.69 -5.51 3.27
CA GLY A 455 0.04 -4.32 2.84
C GLY A 455 -0.83 -3.08 2.67
N GLY A 456 -0.18 -1.93 2.69
CA GLY A 456 -0.77 -0.60 2.58
C GLY A 456 -0.72 0.21 3.89
N VAL A 457 -0.84 1.52 3.74
CA VAL A 457 -0.84 2.46 4.88
C VAL A 457 -2.25 2.59 5.43
N HIS A 458 -2.56 1.88 6.51
CA HIS A 458 -3.89 1.92 7.16
C HIS A 458 -3.84 1.69 8.67
N GLY A 459 -2.71 1.21 9.24
CA GLY A 459 -2.54 0.97 10.67
C GLY A 459 -3.37 -0.19 11.25
N MET A 460 -4.20 -0.86 10.44
CA MET A 460 -5.15 -1.87 10.93
C MET A 460 -4.50 -3.15 11.42
N CYS A 461 -3.32 -3.53 10.90
CA CYS A 461 -2.57 -4.66 11.42
C CYS A 461 -2.16 -4.41 12.88
N GLY A 462 -1.57 -3.23 13.14
CA GLY A 462 -1.18 -2.80 14.48
C GLY A 462 -2.34 -2.67 15.44
N TYR A 463 -3.40 -1.97 15.02
CA TYR A 463 -4.62 -1.82 15.81
C TYR A 463 -5.25 -3.19 16.17
N SER A 464 -5.33 -4.11 15.22
CA SER A 464 -5.89 -5.44 15.46
C SER A 464 -5.03 -6.28 16.40
N ALA A 465 -3.71 -6.21 16.25
CA ALA A 465 -2.76 -6.89 17.16
C ALA A 465 -2.88 -6.35 18.59
N ALA A 466 -2.93 -5.02 18.75
CA ALA A 466 -3.11 -4.38 20.05
C ALA A 466 -4.43 -4.82 20.73
N ARG A 467 -5.54 -4.86 19.99
CA ARG A 467 -6.82 -5.35 20.51
C ARG A 467 -6.77 -6.81 20.98
N VAL A 468 -6.00 -7.65 20.25
CA VAL A 468 -5.79 -9.04 20.67
C VAL A 468 -4.98 -9.09 21.96
N ALA A 469 -3.92 -8.29 22.06
CA ALA A 469 -3.07 -8.18 23.25
C ALA A 469 -3.87 -7.75 24.49
N LEU A 470 -4.68 -6.70 24.35
CA LEU A 470 -5.54 -6.20 25.44
C LEU A 470 -6.53 -7.26 25.92
N LYS A 471 -7.19 -7.96 25.00
CA LYS A 471 -8.09 -9.06 25.35
C LYS A 471 -7.37 -10.22 26.05
N ASP A 472 -6.11 -10.46 25.74
CA ASP A 472 -5.33 -11.51 26.39
C ASP A 472 -4.88 -11.08 27.79
N LEU A 473 -4.56 -9.79 27.99
CA LEU A 473 -4.30 -9.23 29.33
C LEU A 473 -5.53 -9.33 30.25
N GLU A 474 -6.72 -8.96 29.77
CA GLU A 474 -7.98 -9.08 30.52
C GLU A 474 -8.29 -10.53 30.97
N ARG A 475 -7.83 -11.53 30.23
CA ARG A 475 -8.03 -12.95 30.57
C ARG A 475 -7.02 -13.49 31.59
N ARG A 476 -5.92 -12.75 31.80
CA ARG A 476 -4.86 -13.12 32.77
C ARG A 476 -5.05 -12.43 34.11
N ALA A 477 -5.72 -11.26 34.11
CA ALA A 477 -6.14 -10.56 35.31
C ALA A 477 -7.36 -11.22 35.97
#